data_2dc7387082cbc27df1f34d3318eb63f3
#
_entry.id   2dc7387082cbc27df1f34d3318eb63f3
#
_cell.length_a   1.000
_cell.length_b   1.000
_cell.length_c   1.000
_cell.angle_alpha   90.00
_cell.angle_beta   90.00
_cell.angle_gamma   90.00
#
_symmetry.space_group_name_H-M   'P 1'
#
loop_
_entity.id
_entity.type
_entity.pdbx_description
1 polymer ?
#
loop_
_entity_poly.entity_id
_entity_poly.type
_entity_poly.pdbx_seq_one_letter_code
_entity_poly.pdbx_strand_id
1 'polypeptide(L)'
;MRILIVSPVTPYLPSHDGARAVVAHLVRNLGSVHTIGLVAATTPADTPEQRQWASGLCAWTRVVSAGRWRSSLSLQPGEGVARVRAAVLEAVRDFAPDVLHLEGSVLAPLARLGGLPTVLAVRDADALPSPGERRRVRRPWSWIDGRLDEWQQAAWEHAWFPRADVVLTGDALPVGVDLDLYEFRRTGQSGRIVLTADLARPAGIVAAERYATSIFPKVRAEWPRAELVLPGGDPARGVRVLGNLAGVRVTGVMPDLRPTLWSASVAVPTTRIGILEAMALGTPVVVSSRVAASVSDVVPGDHVLIADDDAVTARALLAVLRDPELAERLARAARAFVEARHGWPMVARRYDTIWRRVQAVPTGLSA
;
A
#
# COMPACT_ATOMS: atom_id res chain seq x y z
N MET A 1 5.74 -16.49 21.27
CA MET A 1 6.43 -17.09 20.10
C MET A 1 7.60 -16.23 19.66
N ARG A 2 8.55 -16.82 18.99
CA ARG A 2 9.69 -16.13 18.36
C ARG A 2 9.38 -15.97 16.87
N ILE A 3 9.16 -14.77 16.41
CA ILE A 3 8.78 -14.50 15.02
C ILE A 3 9.96 -13.85 14.31
N LEU A 4 10.39 -14.43 13.20
CA LEU A 4 11.39 -13.79 12.33
C LEU A 4 10.68 -13.05 11.19
N ILE A 5 10.72 -11.74 11.22
CA ILE A 5 10.21 -10.89 10.14
C ILE A 5 11.35 -10.64 9.16
N VAL A 6 11.09 -10.86 7.87
CA VAL A 6 12.04 -10.61 6.79
C VAL A 6 11.47 -9.56 5.85
N SER A 7 12.19 -8.47 5.66
CA SER A 7 11.75 -7.31 4.88
C SER A 7 12.74 -6.95 3.76
N PRO A 8 12.26 -6.65 2.54
CA PRO A 8 13.12 -6.17 1.46
C PRO A 8 13.55 -4.71 1.64
N VAL A 9 13.08 -4.05 2.69
CA VAL A 9 13.40 -2.66 3.05
C VAL A 9 13.66 -2.52 4.54
N THR A 10 14.42 -1.50 4.93
CA THR A 10 14.67 -1.17 6.34
C THR A 10 13.44 -0.50 6.95
N PRO A 11 12.82 -1.07 8.00
CA PRO A 11 11.66 -0.45 8.65
C PRO A 11 12.07 0.72 9.53
N TYR A 12 11.25 1.77 9.57
CA TYR A 12 11.37 2.88 10.52
C TYR A 12 10.07 3.70 10.59
N LEU A 13 9.89 4.45 11.67
CA LEU A 13 8.78 5.40 11.87
C LEU A 13 9.32 6.76 12.32
N PRO A 14 8.67 7.86 11.90
CA PRO A 14 7.59 7.92 10.92
C PRO A 14 8.08 7.63 9.50
N SER A 15 7.30 6.93 8.70
CA SER A 15 7.62 6.64 7.29
C SER A 15 6.41 6.84 6.40
N HIS A 16 6.62 7.48 5.25
CA HIS A 16 5.63 7.60 4.17
C HIS A 16 5.74 6.47 3.14
N ASP A 17 6.74 5.61 3.26
CA ASP A 17 6.86 4.37 2.50
C ASP A 17 6.02 3.29 3.19
N GLY A 18 4.96 2.88 2.53
CA GLY A 18 4.01 1.92 3.10
C GLY A 18 4.64 0.58 3.48
N ALA A 19 5.63 0.07 2.72
CA ALA A 19 6.32 -1.17 3.04
C ALA A 19 7.15 -1.04 4.33
N ARG A 20 7.87 0.07 4.48
CA ARG A 20 8.66 0.38 5.68
C ARG A 20 7.79 0.58 6.91
N ALA A 21 6.72 1.36 6.78
CA ALA A 21 5.78 1.65 7.85
C ALA A 21 5.10 0.39 8.38
N VAL A 22 4.67 -0.50 7.50
CA VAL A 22 3.99 -1.75 7.90
C VAL A 22 4.89 -2.61 8.78
N VAL A 23 6.11 -2.90 8.34
CA VAL A 23 7.05 -3.72 9.12
C VAL A 23 7.38 -3.05 10.45
N ALA A 24 7.58 -1.72 10.43
CA ALA A 24 7.84 -0.96 11.65
C ALA A 24 6.67 -1.03 12.65
N HIS A 25 5.42 -0.93 12.16
CA HIS A 25 4.24 -1.08 13.01
C HIS A 25 4.06 -2.52 13.53
N LEU A 26 4.36 -3.54 12.72
CA LEU A 26 4.35 -4.93 13.18
C LEU A 26 5.33 -5.12 14.34
N VAL A 27 6.58 -4.68 14.18
CA VAL A 27 7.59 -4.75 15.24
C VAL A 27 7.13 -4.00 16.49
N ARG A 28 6.66 -2.75 16.35
CA ARG A 28 6.23 -1.91 17.48
C ARG A 28 5.04 -2.49 18.25
N ASN A 29 4.01 -2.98 17.54
CA ASN A 29 2.77 -3.41 18.18
C ASN A 29 2.80 -4.87 18.67
N LEU A 30 3.65 -5.71 18.10
CA LEU A 30 3.71 -7.14 18.44
C LEU A 30 4.94 -7.49 19.28
N GLY A 31 5.90 -6.60 19.44
CA GLY A 31 7.09 -6.80 20.27
C GLY A 31 6.79 -6.98 21.76
N SER A 32 5.61 -6.53 22.23
CA SER A 32 5.14 -6.78 23.61
C SER A 32 4.49 -8.17 23.79
N VAL A 33 4.06 -8.82 22.72
CA VAL A 33 3.36 -10.11 22.74
C VAL A 33 4.25 -11.25 22.25
N HIS A 34 5.17 -10.96 21.36
CA HIS A 34 6.09 -11.89 20.75
C HIS A 34 7.55 -11.44 20.87
N THR A 35 8.46 -12.38 20.87
CA THR A 35 9.88 -12.07 20.70
C THR A 35 10.15 -11.93 19.19
N ILE A 36 10.48 -10.73 18.74
CA ILE A 36 10.65 -10.43 17.31
C ILE A 36 12.13 -10.44 16.93
N GLY A 37 12.46 -11.21 15.89
CA GLY A 37 13.70 -11.10 15.13
C GLY A 37 13.45 -10.39 13.80
N LEU A 38 14.40 -9.64 13.29
CA LEU A 38 14.30 -8.91 12.04
C LEU A 38 15.51 -9.15 11.13
N VAL A 39 15.24 -9.56 9.90
CA VAL A 39 16.17 -9.44 8.77
C VAL A 39 15.65 -8.37 7.84
N ALA A 40 16.42 -7.31 7.61
CA ALA A 40 16.01 -6.23 6.71
C ALA A 40 17.09 -5.93 5.66
N ALA A 41 16.66 -5.60 4.46
CA ALA A 41 17.58 -5.12 3.43
C ALA A 41 17.64 -3.57 3.44
N THR A 42 18.86 -3.03 3.31
CA THR A 42 19.10 -1.58 3.26
C THR A 42 19.59 -1.16 1.89
N THR A 43 19.26 0.07 1.51
CA THR A 43 19.76 0.73 0.29
C THR A 43 20.77 1.81 0.64
N PRO A 44 21.58 2.30 -0.31
CA PRO A 44 22.49 3.44 -0.07
C PRO A 44 21.76 4.72 0.35
N ALA A 45 20.47 4.85 0.06
CA ALA A 45 19.66 6.01 0.43
C ALA A 45 19.21 5.99 1.91
N ASP A 46 19.32 4.84 2.61
CA ASP A 46 18.92 4.74 4.01
C ASP A 46 19.95 5.40 4.92
N THR A 47 19.51 6.24 5.86
CA THR A 47 20.39 6.87 6.84
C THR A 47 20.85 5.88 7.92
N PRO A 48 21.93 6.16 8.67
CA PRO A 48 22.36 5.32 9.79
C PRO A 48 21.26 5.12 10.84
N GLU A 49 20.51 6.18 11.16
CA GLU A 49 19.41 6.16 12.14
C GLU A 49 18.28 5.23 11.68
N GLN A 50 17.92 5.29 10.40
CA GLN A 50 16.93 4.40 9.80
C GLN A 50 17.37 2.93 9.88
N ARG A 51 18.65 2.65 9.62
CA ARG A 51 19.19 1.28 9.73
C ARG A 51 19.19 0.73 11.16
N GLN A 52 19.33 1.60 12.15
CA GLN A 52 19.38 1.23 13.56
C GLN A 52 18.00 1.23 14.23
N TRP A 53 16.99 1.82 13.61
CA TRP A 53 15.66 2.04 14.22
C TRP A 53 15.07 0.79 14.88
N ALA A 54 15.16 -0.36 14.23
CA ALA A 54 14.59 -1.60 14.73
C ALA A 54 15.50 -2.33 15.75
N SER A 55 16.77 -1.96 15.87
CA SER A 55 17.74 -2.68 16.73
C SER A 55 17.38 -2.60 18.21
N GLY A 56 16.72 -1.52 18.64
CA GLY A 56 16.25 -1.34 20.01
C GLY A 56 14.90 -2.00 20.31
N LEU A 57 14.18 -2.48 19.28
CA LEU A 57 12.82 -3.04 19.38
C LEU A 57 12.78 -4.53 19.14
N CYS A 58 13.80 -5.11 18.50
CA CYS A 58 13.89 -6.51 18.16
C CYS A 58 14.90 -7.22 19.05
N ALA A 59 14.59 -8.46 19.46
CA ALA A 59 15.51 -9.30 20.23
C ALA A 59 16.74 -9.77 19.42
N TRP A 60 16.60 -9.81 18.11
CA TRP A 60 17.66 -10.14 17.16
C TRP A 60 17.48 -9.33 15.88
N THR A 61 18.55 -8.77 15.33
CA THR A 61 18.46 -7.95 14.12
C THR A 61 19.66 -8.17 13.21
N ARG A 62 19.39 -8.34 11.92
CA ARG A 62 20.42 -8.37 10.87
C ARG A 62 20.00 -7.49 9.72
N VAL A 63 20.81 -6.48 9.41
CA VAL A 63 20.62 -5.62 8.23
C VAL A 63 21.64 -6.03 7.17
N VAL A 64 21.17 -6.29 5.94
CA VAL A 64 22.00 -6.65 4.79
C VAL A 64 21.86 -5.63 3.69
N SER A 65 22.89 -5.43 2.86
CA SER A 65 22.76 -4.53 1.71
C SER A 65 21.82 -5.14 0.67
N ALA A 66 20.87 -4.33 0.18
CA ALA A 66 20.00 -4.70 -0.91
C ALA A 66 20.84 -4.98 -2.19
N GLY A 67 20.44 -6.02 -2.92
CA GLY A 67 20.96 -6.36 -4.24
C GLY A 67 19.82 -6.46 -5.23
N ARG A 68 20.09 -7.02 -6.41
CA ARG A 68 19.00 -7.35 -7.33
C ARG A 68 18.12 -8.45 -6.75
N TRP A 69 16.80 -8.21 -6.66
CA TRP A 69 15.86 -9.16 -6.13
C TRP A 69 15.51 -10.30 -7.10
N ARG A 70 15.46 -9.98 -8.40
CA ARG A 70 15.22 -10.94 -9.48
C ARG A 70 16.30 -10.81 -10.53
N SER A 71 16.62 -11.91 -11.21
CA SER A 71 17.39 -11.85 -12.44
C SER A 71 16.53 -11.21 -13.54
N SER A 72 17.11 -10.32 -14.33
CA SER A 72 16.40 -9.54 -15.35
C SER A 72 15.73 -10.33 -16.47
N LEU A 73 16.06 -11.63 -16.62
CA LEU A 73 15.58 -12.48 -17.72
C LEU A 73 15.14 -13.88 -17.27
N SER A 74 15.11 -14.16 -15.95
CA SER A 74 14.74 -15.48 -15.45
C SER A 74 13.89 -15.40 -14.20
N LEU A 75 13.12 -16.46 -13.93
CA LEU A 75 12.40 -16.68 -12.66
C LEU A 75 13.35 -17.04 -11.49
N GLN A 76 14.64 -16.82 -11.63
CA GLN A 76 15.65 -17.12 -10.63
C GLN A 76 15.75 -15.99 -9.59
N PRO A 77 15.89 -16.35 -8.30
CA PRO A 77 16.19 -15.38 -7.27
C PRO A 77 17.50 -14.65 -7.54
N GLY A 78 17.50 -13.33 -7.33
CA GLY A 78 18.69 -12.51 -7.52
C GLY A 78 19.62 -12.51 -6.30
N GLU A 79 20.70 -11.76 -6.40
CA GLU A 79 21.74 -11.62 -5.38
C GLU A 79 21.18 -11.12 -4.03
N GLY A 80 20.18 -10.21 -4.05
CA GLY A 80 19.51 -9.71 -2.85
C GLY A 80 18.85 -10.83 -2.05
N VAL A 81 18.18 -11.77 -2.74
CA VAL A 81 17.58 -12.94 -2.09
C VAL A 81 18.65 -13.85 -1.48
N ALA A 82 19.79 -14.03 -2.16
CA ALA A 82 20.89 -14.86 -1.65
C ALA A 82 21.49 -14.27 -0.34
N ARG A 83 21.68 -12.94 -0.28
CA ARG A 83 22.17 -12.25 0.92
C ARG A 83 21.20 -12.38 2.10
N VAL A 84 19.90 -12.13 1.83
CA VAL A 84 18.85 -12.30 2.85
C VAL A 84 18.75 -13.74 3.30
N ARG A 85 18.87 -14.71 2.38
CA ARG A 85 18.87 -16.15 2.71
C ARG A 85 19.97 -16.50 3.72
N ALA A 86 21.20 -15.99 3.54
CA ALA A 86 22.29 -16.22 4.47
C ALA A 86 21.96 -15.67 5.88
N ALA A 87 21.40 -14.45 5.95
CA ALA A 87 20.98 -13.84 7.21
C ALA A 87 19.81 -14.60 7.90
N VAL A 88 18.86 -15.12 7.13
CA VAL A 88 17.78 -15.95 7.68
C VAL A 88 18.33 -17.25 8.26
N LEU A 89 19.30 -17.93 7.60
CA LEU A 89 19.94 -19.12 8.12
C LEU A 89 20.77 -18.84 9.39
N GLU A 90 21.39 -17.66 9.49
CA GLU A 90 22.01 -17.19 10.72
C GLU A 90 20.97 -17.04 11.84
N ALA A 91 19.84 -16.37 11.55
CA ALA A 91 18.75 -16.23 12.51
C ALA A 91 18.15 -17.56 12.95
N VAL A 92 18.06 -18.54 12.08
CA VAL A 92 17.59 -19.89 12.43
C VAL A 92 18.49 -20.53 13.49
N ARG A 93 19.81 -20.34 13.41
CA ARG A 93 20.77 -20.88 14.38
C ARG A 93 20.78 -20.10 15.70
N ASP A 94 20.82 -18.76 15.61
CA ASP A 94 21.11 -17.88 16.74
C ASP A 94 19.85 -17.44 17.48
N PHE A 95 18.77 -17.21 16.72
CA PHE A 95 17.49 -16.73 17.24
C PHE A 95 16.45 -17.84 17.40
N ALA A 96 16.56 -18.98 16.69
CA ALA A 96 15.65 -20.14 16.72
C ALA A 96 14.17 -19.72 16.62
N PRO A 97 13.72 -19.13 15.50
CA PRO A 97 12.35 -18.65 15.34
C PRO A 97 11.34 -19.81 15.22
N ASP A 98 10.10 -19.56 15.68
CA ASP A 98 8.96 -20.49 15.54
C ASP A 98 8.24 -20.30 14.19
N VAL A 99 8.23 -19.06 13.65
CA VAL A 99 7.53 -18.68 12.41
C VAL A 99 8.40 -17.72 11.62
N LEU A 100 8.41 -17.92 10.30
CA LEU A 100 9.03 -17.04 9.32
C LEU A 100 7.94 -16.18 8.66
N HIS A 101 8.03 -14.85 8.81
CA HIS A 101 7.16 -13.89 8.15
C HIS A 101 7.92 -13.15 7.06
N LEU A 102 7.54 -13.36 5.81
CA LEU A 102 8.14 -12.75 4.63
C LEU A 102 7.28 -11.59 4.13
N GLU A 103 7.83 -10.39 4.07
CA GLU A 103 7.13 -9.19 3.59
C GLU A 103 7.55 -8.87 2.14
N GLY A 104 6.66 -9.07 1.19
CA GLY A 104 6.88 -8.84 -0.24
C GLY A 104 7.14 -10.09 -1.08
N SER A 105 6.59 -10.10 -2.30
CA SER A 105 6.64 -11.23 -3.25
C SER A 105 8.07 -11.65 -3.62
N VAL A 106 9.01 -10.72 -3.59
CA VAL A 106 10.43 -10.97 -3.91
C VAL A 106 11.12 -11.93 -2.95
N LEU A 107 10.60 -12.08 -1.72
CA LEU A 107 11.12 -12.96 -0.69
C LEU A 107 10.49 -14.37 -0.71
N ALA A 108 9.51 -14.63 -1.55
CA ALA A 108 8.84 -15.92 -1.67
C ALA A 108 9.79 -17.13 -1.83
N PRO A 109 10.97 -17.03 -2.51
CA PRO A 109 11.94 -18.12 -2.57
C PRO A 109 12.51 -18.57 -1.22
N LEU A 110 12.31 -17.78 -0.15
CA LEU A 110 12.76 -18.11 1.21
C LEU A 110 11.71 -18.89 2.00
N ALA A 111 10.54 -19.16 1.42
CA ALA A 111 9.50 -19.93 2.11
C ALA A 111 10.00 -21.28 2.57
N ARG A 112 9.65 -21.66 3.82
CA ARG A 112 10.08 -22.88 4.52
C ARG A 112 11.60 -23.02 4.69
N LEU A 113 12.34 -21.93 4.56
CA LEU A 113 13.79 -21.98 4.82
C LEU A 113 14.04 -22.38 6.29
N GLY A 114 14.94 -23.33 6.49
CA GLY A 114 15.19 -23.91 7.80
C GLY A 114 14.06 -24.77 8.36
N GLY A 115 13.11 -25.22 7.52
CA GLY A 115 11.94 -26.00 7.94
C GLY A 115 10.87 -25.19 8.66
N LEU A 116 10.94 -23.86 8.65
CA LEU A 116 10.05 -22.98 9.41
C LEU A 116 8.69 -22.84 8.74
N PRO A 117 7.58 -22.88 9.50
CA PRO A 117 6.27 -22.45 9.05
C PRO A 117 6.32 -21.01 8.55
N THR A 118 5.78 -20.77 7.34
CA THR A 118 6.01 -19.50 6.65
C THR A 118 4.71 -18.77 6.28
N VAL A 119 4.62 -17.50 6.67
CA VAL A 119 3.62 -16.54 6.20
C VAL A 119 4.27 -15.62 5.17
N LEU A 120 3.72 -15.55 3.96
CA LEU A 120 4.13 -14.64 2.91
C LEU A 120 3.08 -13.53 2.75
N ALA A 121 3.44 -12.29 3.05
CA ALA A 121 2.58 -11.11 2.87
C ALA A 121 2.95 -10.39 1.57
N VAL A 122 2.01 -10.31 0.63
CA VAL A 122 2.23 -9.76 -0.72
C VAL A 122 1.42 -8.48 -0.90
N ARG A 123 2.09 -7.33 -0.91
CA ARG A 123 1.47 -5.99 -1.06
C ARG A 123 1.60 -5.42 -2.46
N ASP A 124 2.57 -5.89 -3.19
CA ASP A 124 2.91 -5.45 -4.54
C ASP A 124 1.94 -5.96 -5.63
N ALA A 125 1.06 -6.91 -5.30
CA ALA A 125 0.01 -7.41 -6.21
C ALA A 125 -1.07 -6.37 -6.55
N ASP A 126 -1.26 -5.35 -5.70
CA ASP A 126 -2.30 -4.31 -5.88
C ASP A 126 -1.92 -3.23 -6.92
N ALA A 127 -0.71 -3.29 -7.49
CA ALA A 127 -0.15 -2.23 -8.32
C ALA A 127 -0.41 -2.37 -9.83
N LEU A 128 -1.16 -3.39 -10.28
CA LEU A 128 -1.38 -3.62 -11.72
C LEU A 128 -2.66 -2.93 -12.23
N PRO A 129 -2.58 -2.17 -13.34
CA PRO A 129 -3.74 -1.55 -13.96
C PRO A 129 -4.69 -2.61 -14.55
N SER A 130 -6.00 -2.34 -14.53
CA SER A 130 -7.00 -3.24 -15.11
C SER A 130 -6.87 -3.34 -16.65
N PRO A 131 -7.35 -4.44 -17.27
CA PRO A 131 -7.33 -4.59 -18.73
C PRO A 131 -8.03 -3.45 -19.49
N GLY A 132 -9.04 -2.81 -18.89
CA GLY A 132 -9.75 -1.67 -19.48
C GLY A 132 -8.98 -0.34 -19.42
N GLU A 133 -8.19 -0.14 -18.36
CA GLU A 133 -7.35 1.06 -18.20
C GLU A 133 -6.17 1.06 -19.17
N ARG A 134 -5.65 -0.10 -19.54
CA ARG A 134 -4.53 -0.28 -20.47
C ARG A 134 -4.86 0.13 -21.90
N ARG A 135 -6.11 -0.01 -22.35
CA ARG A 135 -6.54 0.39 -23.70
C ARG A 135 -6.44 1.89 -23.95
N ARG A 136 -6.34 2.72 -22.91
CA ARG A 136 -6.28 4.18 -23.01
C ARG A 136 -4.84 4.73 -23.13
N VAL A 137 -3.81 3.92 -22.85
CA VAL A 137 -2.40 4.34 -23.00
C VAL A 137 -1.98 4.26 -24.46
N ARG A 138 -1.89 5.41 -25.13
CA ARG A 138 -1.59 5.56 -26.56
C ARG A 138 -0.11 5.39 -26.93
N ARG A 139 0.65 4.43 -26.33
CA ARG A 139 2.01 4.12 -26.76
C ARG A 139 2.14 2.67 -27.24
N PRO A 140 2.53 2.43 -28.50
CA PRO A 140 2.51 1.07 -29.08
C PRO A 140 3.49 0.08 -28.41
N TRP A 141 4.52 0.55 -27.74
CA TRP A 141 5.56 -0.30 -27.12
C TRP A 141 5.32 -0.58 -25.60
N SER A 142 4.59 0.28 -24.89
CA SER A 142 4.35 0.12 -23.46
C SER A 142 3.42 -1.05 -23.09
N TRP A 143 2.60 -1.53 -24.04
CA TRP A 143 1.73 -2.68 -23.81
C TRP A 143 2.46 -4.03 -23.88
N ILE A 144 3.55 -4.11 -24.64
CA ILE A 144 4.40 -5.32 -24.73
C ILE A 144 5.17 -5.46 -23.41
N ASP A 145 5.80 -4.39 -22.94
CA ASP A 145 6.55 -4.39 -21.67
C ASP A 145 5.63 -4.72 -20.49
N GLY A 146 4.45 -4.11 -20.42
CA GLY A 146 3.48 -4.39 -19.36
C GLY A 146 2.95 -5.82 -19.34
N ARG A 147 2.76 -6.46 -20.52
CA ARG A 147 2.34 -7.88 -20.60
C ARG A 147 3.47 -8.84 -20.22
N LEU A 148 4.70 -8.49 -20.55
CA LEU A 148 5.87 -9.29 -20.17
C LEU A 148 6.07 -9.25 -18.65
N ASP A 149 5.96 -8.08 -18.05
CA ASP A 149 6.04 -7.90 -16.58
C ASP A 149 4.95 -8.70 -15.85
N GLU A 150 3.72 -8.69 -16.38
CA GLU A 150 2.60 -9.46 -15.81
C GLU A 150 2.83 -10.96 -15.92
N TRP A 151 3.27 -11.42 -17.07
CA TRP A 151 3.58 -12.83 -17.27
C TRP A 151 4.70 -13.27 -16.32
N GLN A 152 5.77 -12.46 -16.21
CA GLN A 152 6.87 -12.73 -15.29
C GLN A 152 6.40 -12.74 -13.82
N GLN A 153 5.52 -11.81 -13.45
CA GLN A 153 4.94 -11.77 -12.10
C GLN A 153 4.08 -13.02 -11.84
N ALA A 154 3.18 -13.37 -12.74
CA ALA A 154 2.33 -14.54 -12.60
C ALA A 154 3.15 -15.85 -12.56
N ALA A 155 4.18 -15.96 -13.40
CA ALA A 155 5.07 -17.11 -13.39
C ALA A 155 5.91 -17.20 -12.11
N TRP A 156 6.35 -16.06 -11.55
CA TRP A 156 7.01 -15.98 -10.24
C TRP A 156 6.09 -16.43 -9.11
N GLU A 157 4.87 -15.95 -9.09
CA GLU A 157 3.86 -16.31 -8.08
C GLU A 157 3.55 -17.81 -8.16
N HIS A 158 3.30 -18.32 -9.35
CA HIS A 158 3.07 -19.76 -9.57
C HIS A 158 4.24 -20.63 -9.09
N ALA A 159 5.47 -20.19 -9.31
CA ALA A 159 6.67 -20.96 -8.95
C ALA A 159 6.97 -20.95 -7.45
N TRP A 160 6.69 -19.84 -6.73
CA TRP A 160 7.20 -19.64 -5.39
C TRP A 160 6.13 -19.55 -4.29
N PHE A 161 4.93 -19.02 -4.56
CA PHE A 161 3.89 -18.85 -3.54
C PHE A 161 3.39 -20.17 -2.93
N PRO A 162 3.23 -21.28 -3.69
CA PRO A 162 2.78 -22.54 -3.12
C PRO A 162 3.71 -23.13 -2.07
N ARG A 163 4.91 -22.61 -1.91
CA ARG A 163 5.88 -23.04 -0.89
C ARG A 163 5.60 -22.43 0.49
N ALA A 164 4.87 -21.33 0.58
CA ALA A 164 4.48 -20.75 1.86
C ALA A 164 3.24 -21.48 2.43
N ASP A 165 3.17 -21.59 3.75
CA ASP A 165 2.02 -22.22 4.41
C ASP A 165 0.79 -21.34 4.37
N VAL A 166 0.99 -20.01 4.39
CA VAL A 166 -0.06 -18.99 4.20
C VAL A 166 0.47 -17.89 3.31
N VAL A 167 -0.31 -17.53 2.29
CA VAL A 167 -0.08 -16.37 1.43
C VAL A 167 -1.17 -15.35 1.68
N LEU A 168 -0.78 -14.15 2.10
CA LEU A 168 -1.67 -13.02 2.37
C LEU A 168 -1.63 -12.07 1.18
N THR A 169 -2.70 -12.01 0.42
CA THR A 169 -2.89 -11.11 -0.73
C THR A 169 -4.27 -10.45 -0.68
N GLY A 170 -4.46 -9.36 -1.37
CA GLY A 170 -5.76 -8.69 -1.49
C GLY A 170 -6.43 -8.50 -0.12
N ASP A 171 -7.67 -8.94 0.03
CA ASP A 171 -8.48 -8.78 1.26
C ASP A 171 -7.96 -9.59 2.45
N ALA A 172 -7.27 -10.70 2.20
CA ALA A 172 -6.67 -11.52 3.27
C ALA A 172 -5.47 -10.84 3.92
N LEU A 173 -4.86 -9.83 3.24
CA LEU A 173 -3.72 -9.09 3.75
C LEU A 173 -4.19 -8.02 4.75
N PRO A 174 -3.83 -8.08 6.04
CA PRO A 174 -4.20 -7.03 6.98
C PRO A 174 -3.46 -5.73 6.68
N VAL A 175 -4.20 -4.62 6.54
CA VAL A 175 -3.65 -3.29 6.29
C VAL A 175 -4.09 -2.35 7.39
N GLY A 176 -3.14 -1.63 7.99
CA GLY A 176 -3.37 -0.70 9.09
C GLY A 176 -3.00 0.73 8.77
N VAL A 177 -3.64 1.65 9.51
CA VAL A 177 -3.32 3.07 9.52
C VAL A 177 -2.87 3.47 10.92
N ASP A 178 -1.85 4.31 11.02
CA ASP A 178 -1.42 4.92 12.28
C ASP A 178 -2.37 6.06 12.64
N LEU A 179 -3.32 5.79 13.53
CA LEU A 179 -4.38 6.72 13.89
C LEU A 179 -3.86 7.93 14.70
N ASP A 180 -2.70 7.80 15.34
CA ASP A 180 -2.05 8.92 16.04
C ASP A 180 -1.38 9.86 15.03
N LEU A 181 -0.83 9.29 13.95
CA LEU A 181 -0.23 10.07 12.86
C LEU A 181 -1.30 10.65 11.92
N TYR A 182 -2.38 9.89 11.68
CA TYR A 182 -3.51 10.26 10.81
C TYR A 182 -4.69 10.73 11.65
N GLU A 183 -4.48 11.85 12.39
CA GLU A 183 -5.52 12.47 13.20
C GLU A 183 -6.72 12.92 12.37
N PHE A 184 -7.91 12.69 12.90
CA PHE A 184 -9.14 13.23 12.31
C PHE A 184 -9.15 14.76 12.40
N ARG A 185 -9.04 15.42 11.26
CA ARG A 185 -9.15 16.89 11.14
C ARG A 185 -9.92 17.22 9.87
N ARG A 186 -11.08 17.80 10.05
CA ARG A 186 -11.85 18.28 8.93
C ARG A 186 -11.83 19.81 8.90
N THR A 187 -11.07 20.37 7.95
CA THR A 187 -10.93 21.83 7.82
C THR A 187 -11.72 22.39 6.64
N GLY A 188 -12.35 21.54 5.79
CA GLY A 188 -12.53 22.07 4.57
C GLY A 188 -13.73 21.94 3.68
N GLN A 189 -14.19 23.10 3.28
CA GLN A 189 -15.04 23.33 2.10
C GLN A 189 -14.26 24.14 1.05
N SER A 190 -13.00 23.76 0.81
CA SER A 190 -12.11 24.54 -0.07
C SER A 190 -12.44 24.38 -1.57
N GLY A 191 -13.34 23.45 -1.93
CA GLY A 191 -13.55 23.08 -3.33
C GLY A 191 -12.42 22.20 -3.90
N ARG A 192 -11.50 21.74 -3.06
CA ARG A 192 -10.32 20.97 -3.46
C ARG A 192 -10.65 19.48 -3.55
N ILE A 193 -10.33 18.89 -4.69
CA ILE A 193 -10.39 17.46 -4.99
C ILE A 193 -8.95 16.93 -5.03
N VAL A 194 -8.62 15.91 -4.25
CA VAL A 194 -7.27 15.33 -4.21
C VAL A 194 -7.28 13.92 -4.77
N LEU A 195 -6.60 13.69 -5.89
CA LEU A 195 -6.40 12.36 -6.46
C LEU A 195 -5.11 11.76 -5.90
N THR A 196 -5.23 10.76 -5.02
CA THR A 196 -4.06 10.05 -4.50
C THR A 196 -3.74 8.83 -5.36
N ALA A 197 -2.67 8.94 -6.16
CA ALA A 197 -2.21 7.92 -7.09
C ALA A 197 -0.68 7.94 -7.20
N ASP A 198 -0.09 6.81 -7.56
CA ASP A 198 1.33 6.77 -7.95
C ASP A 198 1.48 7.32 -9.38
N LEU A 199 1.83 8.59 -9.49
CA LEU A 199 1.90 9.33 -10.76
C LEU A 199 3.11 8.95 -11.64
N ALA A 200 3.99 8.07 -11.16
CA ALA A 200 5.08 7.49 -11.94
C ALA A 200 4.65 6.18 -12.63
N ARG A 201 3.60 5.51 -12.12
CA ARG A 201 3.14 4.21 -12.63
C ARG A 201 2.01 4.35 -13.66
N PRO A 202 1.88 3.39 -14.60
CA PRO A 202 0.87 3.45 -15.67
C PRO A 202 -0.57 3.66 -15.16
N ALA A 203 -0.98 2.96 -14.11
CA ALA A 203 -2.33 3.08 -13.55
C ALA A 203 -2.61 4.48 -12.99
N GLY A 204 -1.64 5.06 -12.27
CA GLY A 204 -1.77 6.42 -11.73
C GLY A 204 -1.74 7.49 -12.82
N ILE A 205 -0.94 7.31 -13.89
CA ILE A 205 -0.92 8.19 -15.06
C ILE A 205 -2.29 8.21 -15.73
N VAL A 206 -2.87 7.03 -16.00
CA VAL A 206 -4.20 6.90 -16.63
C VAL A 206 -5.28 7.54 -15.76
N ALA A 207 -5.22 7.32 -14.45
CA ALA A 207 -6.16 7.94 -13.51
C ALA A 207 -6.03 9.47 -13.56
N ALA A 208 -4.83 10.01 -13.47
CA ALA A 208 -4.59 11.47 -13.51
C ALA A 208 -5.09 12.09 -14.81
N GLU A 209 -4.79 11.48 -15.96
CA GLU A 209 -5.27 11.92 -17.27
C GLU A 209 -6.81 11.91 -17.34
N ARG A 210 -7.45 10.80 -16.93
CA ARG A 210 -8.91 10.66 -16.92
C ARG A 210 -9.57 11.73 -16.04
N TYR A 211 -9.05 11.92 -14.82
CA TYR A 211 -9.61 12.92 -13.91
C TYR A 211 -9.43 14.34 -14.43
N ALA A 212 -8.24 14.70 -14.92
CA ALA A 212 -7.95 16.04 -15.37
C ALA A 212 -8.66 16.42 -16.68
N THR A 213 -8.85 15.45 -17.60
CA THR A 213 -9.37 15.76 -18.96
C THR A 213 -10.83 15.38 -19.19
N SER A 214 -11.39 14.44 -18.42
CA SER A 214 -12.74 13.91 -18.66
C SER A 214 -13.72 14.20 -17.52
N ILE A 215 -13.27 14.12 -16.26
CA ILE A 215 -14.12 14.28 -15.07
C ILE A 215 -14.11 15.72 -14.56
N PHE A 216 -12.95 16.26 -14.29
CA PHE A 216 -12.78 17.56 -13.66
C PHE A 216 -13.37 18.74 -14.47
N PRO A 217 -13.30 18.75 -15.81
CA PRO A 217 -14.01 19.80 -16.60
C PRO A 217 -15.51 19.83 -16.34
N LYS A 218 -16.16 18.67 -16.12
CA LYS A 218 -17.59 18.59 -15.78
C LYS A 218 -17.86 19.17 -14.39
N VAL A 219 -17.01 18.85 -13.42
CA VAL A 219 -17.12 19.41 -12.07
C VAL A 219 -16.94 20.93 -12.10
N ARG A 220 -15.94 21.41 -12.84
CA ARG A 220 -15.60 22.83 -12.90
C ARG A 220 -16.64 23.67 -13.63
N ALA A 221 -17.33 23.09 -14.59
CA ALA A 221 -18.46 23.76 -15.26
C ALA A 221 -19.58 24.13 -14.27
N GLU A 222 -19.81 23.28 -13.26
CA GLU A 222 -20.84 23.50 -12.24
C GLU A 222 -20.31 24.11 -10.93
N TRP A 223 -18.98 24.01 -10.69
CA TRP A 223 -18.28 24.55 -9.54
C TRP A 223 -16.96 25.20 -9.98
N PRO A 224 -17.01 26.45 -10.52
CA PRO A 224 -15.86 27.11 -11.14
C PRO A 224 -14.64 27.30 -10.24
N ARG A 225 -14.85 27.32 -8.91
CA ARG A 225 -13.77 27.41 -7.89
C ARG A 225 -13.13 26.08 -7.54
N ALA A 226 -13.56 24.97 -8.15
CA ALA A 226 -12.94 23.67 -7.90
C ALA A 226 -11.46 23.67 -8.30
N GLU A 227 -10.66 23.00 -7.50
CA GLU A 227 -9.24 22.70 -7.72
C GLU A 227 -9.03 21.19 -7.73
N LEU A 228 -8.38 20.65 -8.76
CA LEU A 228 -7.90 19.24 -8.78
C LEU A 228 -6.42 19.24 -8.43
N VAL A 229 -6.07 18.60 -7.35
CA VAL A 229 -4.68 18.43 -6.90
C VAL A 229 -4.22 17.00 -7.18
N LEU A 230 -3.10 16.89 -7.88
CA LEU A 230 -2.41 15.64 -8.22
C LEU A 230 -1.09 15.59 -7.43
N PRO A 231 -1.10 15.13 -6.18
CA PRO A 231 0.10 15.03 -5.38
C PRO A 231 0.88 13.77 -5.76
N GLY A 232 2.20 13.86 -5.77
CA GLY A 232 3.04 12.68 -5.99
C GLY A 232 4.47 13.03 -6.38
N GLY A 233 5.40 12.14 -5.97
CA GLY A 233 6.79 12.24 -6.33
C GLY A 233 7.03 11.85 -7.78
N ASP A 234 7.97 12.53 -8.44
CA ASP A 234 8.45 12.26 -9.79
C ASP A 234 7.34 11.91 -10.82
N PRO A 235 6.35 12.81 -11.02
CA PRO A 235 5.25 12.53 -11.93
C PRO A 235 5.77 12.38 -13.36
N ALA A 236 5.24 11.43 -14.09
CA ALA A 236 5.55 11.21 -15.50
C ALA A 236 5.35 12.52 -16.31
N ARG A 237 6.12 12.69 -17.40
CA ARG A 237 6.06 13.91 -18.23
C ARG A 237 4.63 14.25 -18.67
N GLY A 238 3.83 13.25 -19.05
CA GLY A 238 2.42 13.43 -19.43
C GLY A 238 1.58 14.00 -18.30
N VAL A 239 1.82 13.56 -17.05
CA VAL A 239 1.11 14.08 -15.87
C VAL A 239 1.52 15.53 -15.56
N ARG A 240 2.81 15.88 -15.69
CA ARG A 240 3.28 17.26 -15.46
C ARG A 240 2.57 18.27 -16.35
N VAL A 241 2.31 17.90 -17.60
CA VAL A 241 1.60 18.78 -18.57
C VAL A 241 0.16 19.05 -18.16
N LEU A 242 -0.48 18.15 -17.39
CA LEU A 242 -1.85 18.37 -16.88
C LEU A 242 -1.94 19.59 -15.97
N GLY A 243 -0.84 20.00 -15.34
CA GLY A 243 -0.77 21.23 -14.53
C GLY A 243 -0.99 22.52 -15.33
N ASN A 244 -0.97 22.47 -16.67
CA ASN A 244 -1.32 23.61 -17.53
C ASN A 244 -2.85 23.75 -17.72
N LEU A 245 -3.63 22.74 -17.32
CA LEU A 245 -5.09 22.80 -17.39
C LEU A 245 -5.64 23.70 -16.27
N ALA A 246 -6.64 24.47 -16.61
CA ALA A 246 -7.23 25.42 -15.68
C ALA A 246 -7.81 24.72 -14.42
N GLY A 247 -7.32 25.08 -13.22
CA GLY A 247 -7.73 24.52 -11.94
C GLY A 247 -7.08 23.17 -11.59
N VAL A 248 -6.15 22.68 -12.41
CA VAL A 248 -5.37 21.47 -12.11
C VAL A 248 -3.99 21.85 -11.56
N ARG A 249 -3.60 21.25 -10.45
CA ARG A 249 -2.30 21.47 -9.82
C ARG A 249 -1.56 20.13 -9.61
N VAL A 250 -0.40 20.00 -10.24
CA VAL A 250 0.53 18.89 -10.03
C VAL A 250 1.61 19.37 -9.06
N THR A 251 1.74 18.74 -7.88
CA THR A 251 2.59 19.29 -6.82
C THR A 251 4.04 18.79 -6.84
N GLY A 252 4.30 17.65 -7.47
CA GLY A 252 5.59 16.97 -7.31
C GLY A 252 5.72 16.26 -5.95
N VAL A 253 6.96 16.04 -5.51
CA VAL A 253 7.25 15.38 -4.24
C VAL A 253 6.68 16.16 -3.07
N MET A 254 5.86 15.51 -2.28
CA MET A 254 5.34 16.04 -1.03
C MET A 254 5.86 15.18 0.13
N PRO A 255 6.63 15.73 1.05
CA PRO A 255 7.12 14.98 2.23
C PRO A 255 5.99 14.48 3.12
N ASP A 256 4.87 15.20 3.14
CA ASP A 256 3.68 14.85 3.93
C ASP A 256 2.41 15.19 3.14
N LEU A 257 1.58 14.18 2.88
CA LEU A 257 0.32 14.35 2.15
C LEU A 257 -0.85 14.74 3.07
N ARG A 258 -0.73 14.56 4.37
CA ARG A 258 -1.80 14.79 5.34
C ARG A 258 -2.36 16.21 5.31
N PRO A 259 -1.53 17.29 5.28
CA PRO A 259 -2.06 18.67 5.18
C PRO A 259 -2.89 18.89 3.93
N THR A 260 -2.52 18.26 2.82
CA THR A 260 -3.26 18.35 1.55
C THR A 260 -4.60 17.64 1.65
N LEU A 261 -4.66 16.46 2.25
CA LEU A 261 -5.90 15.71 2.49
C LEU A 261 -6.80 16.40 3.52
N TRP A 262 -6.26 16.91 4.63
CA TRP A 262 -7.06 17.68 5.61
C TRP A 262 -7.76 18.89 4.98
N SER A 263 -7.09 19.57 4.05
CA SER A 263 -7.64 20.72 3.35
C SER A 263 -8.54 20.35 2.16
N ALA A 264 -8.65 19.07 1.82
CA ALA A 264 -9.47 18.61 0.71
C ALA A 264 -10.95 18.54 1.12
N SER A 265 -11.83 18.91 0.20
CA SER A 265 -13.27 18.67 0.33
C SER A 265 -13.61 17.21 0.05
N VAL A 266 -12.85 16.56 -0.86
CA VAL A 266 -13.03 15.17 -1.24
C VAL A 266 -11.72 14.57 -1.74
N ALA A 267 -11.45 13.32 -1.38
CA ALA A 267 -10.34 12.52 -1.90
C ALA A 267 -10.82 11.50 -2.92
N VAL A 268 -9.97 11.23 -3.90
CA VAL A 268 -10.17 10.20 -4.93
C VAL A 268 -8.95 9.27 -4.91
N PRO A 269 -8.91 8.30 -4.01
CA PRO A 269 -7.81 7.36 -3.93
C PRO A 269 -7.92 6.27 -5.01
N THR A 270 -6.76 5.84 -5.51
CA THR A 270 -6.64 4.74 -6.48
C THR A 270 -6.14 3.45 -5.85
N THR A 271 -5.85 3.46 -4.55
CA THR A 271 -5.30 2.33 -3.81
C THR A 271 -6.04 2.12 -2.49
N ARG A 272 -5.99 0.90 -1.97
CA ARG A 272 -6.54 0.53 -0.67
C ARG A 272 -6.01 1.40 0.47
N ILE A 273 -4.70 1.58 0.55
CA ILE A 273 -4.10 2.40 1.61
C ILE A 273 -4.55 3.86 1.50
N GLY A 274 -4.64 4.39 0.30
CA GLY A 274 -5.12 5.76 0.07
C GLY A 274 -6.57 5.97 0.51
N ILE A 275 -7.45 4.94 0.37
CA ILE A 275 -8.82 4.99 0.94
C ILE A 275 -8.73 5.12 2.45
N LEU A 276 -7.99 4.21 3.10
CA LEU A 276 -7.91 4.15 4.56
C LEU A 276 -7.27 5.40 5.16
N GLU A 277 -6.26 5.97 4.52
CA GLU A 277 -5.61 7.22 4.94
C GLU A 277 -6.55 8.42 4.83
N ALA A 278 -7.26 8.55 3.70
CA ALA A 278 -8.26 9.62 3.53
C ALA A 278 -9.39 9.51 4.55
N MET A 279 -9.93 8.31 4.77
CA MET A 279 -10.93 8.04 5.79
C MET A 279 -10.45 8.38 7.21
N ALA A 280 -9.21 8.00 7.54
CA ALA A 280 -8.61 8.28 8.84
C ALA A 280 -8.50 9.78 9.11
N LEU A 281 -8.12 10.56 8.09
CA LEU A 281 -7.98 12.02 8.16
C LEU A 281 -9.33 12.78 8.20
N GLY A 282 -10.45 12.07 7.94
CA GLY A 282 -11.78 12.70 7.85
C GLY A 282 -12.07 13.34 6.51
N THR A 283 -11.35 12.96 5.46
CA THR A 283 -11.63 13.42 4.10
C THR A 283 -12.65 12.49 3.43
N PRO A 284 -13.82 12.97 2.98
CA PRO A 284 -14.78 12.17 2.23
C PRO A 284 -14.16 11.52 1.01
N VAL A 285 -14.56 10.31 0.68
CA VAL A 285 -13.94 9.49 -0.35
C VAL A 285 -14.94 9.18 -1.47
N VAL A 286 -14.52 9.43 -2.73
CA VAL A 286 -15.20 8.97 -3.94
C VAL A 286 -14.26 8.02 -4.67
N VAL A 287 -14.73 6.78 -4.93
CA VAL A 287 -13.89 5.73 -5.54
C VAL A 287 -14.67 4.93 -6.58
N SER A 288 -13.95 4.18 -7.44
CA SER A 288 -14.58 3.15 -8.26
C SER A 288 -14.94 1.92 -7.42
N SER A 289 -15.93 1.14 -7.87
CA SER A 289 -16.32 -0.13 -7.24
C SER A 289 -15.14 -1.08 -7.09
N ARG A 290 -14.25 -1.13 -8.07
CA ARG A 290 -13.05 -1.95 -8.05
C ARG A 290 -12.10 -1.57 -6.91
N VAL A 291 -11.86 -0.28 -6.71
CA VAL A 291 -10.95 0.20 -5.63
C VAL A 291 -11.62 0.02 -4.27
N ALA A 292 -12.93 0.28 -4.17
CA ALA A 292 -13.71 0.03 -2.96
C ALA A 292 -13.68 -1.43 -2.52
N ALA A 293 -13.77 -2.36 -3.48
CA ALA A 293 -13.71 -3.81 -3.21
C ALA A 293 -12.39 -4.28 -2.58
N SER A 294 -11.33 -3.48 -2.63
CA SER A 294 -10.08 -3.78 -1.92
C SER A 294 -10.15 -3.52 -0.40
N VAL A 295 -11.22 -2.91 0.09
CA VAL A 295 -11.47 -2.68 1.53
C VAL A 295 -12.71 -3.47 1.93
N SER A 296 -12.49 -4.59 2.61
CA SER A 296 -13.59 -5.44 3.08
C SER A 296 -14.54 -4.68 3.99
N ASP A 297 -15.83 -4.95 3.86
CA ASP A 297 -16.90 -4.38 4.70
C ASP A 297 -17.09 -2.86 4.58
N VAL A 298 -16.48 -2.20 3.59
CA VAL A 298 -16.81 -0.81 3.29
C VAL A 298 -18.24 -0.73 2.76
N VAL A 299 -19.03 0.21 3.28
CA VAL A 299 -20.45 0.37 2.90
C VAL A 299 -20.59 1.59 2.00
N PRO A 300 -21.02 1.40 0.73
CA PRO A 300 -21.34 2.51 -0.17
C PRO A 300 -22.44 3.40 0.39
N GLY A 301 -22.27 4.72 0.27
CA GLY A 301 -23.23 5.71 0.78
C GLY A 301 -23.02 6.10 2.25
N ASP A 302 -22.39 5.23 3.04
CA ASP A 302 -22.04 5.50 4.44
C ASP A 302 -20.56 5.85 4.62
N HIS A 303 -19.67 5.00 4.08
CA HIS A 303 -18.22 5.19 4.24
C HIS A 303 -17.58 5.85 3.02
N VAL A 304 -18.08 5.55 1.82
CA VAL A 304 -17.58 6.07 0.53
C VAL A 304 -18.73 6.28 -0.44
N LEU A 305 -18.51 7.15 -1.44
CA LEU A 305 -19.35 7.18 -2.63
C LEU A 305 -18.68 6.36 -3.75
N ILE A 306 -19.44 5.47 -4.39
CA ILE A 306 -18.95 4.68 -5.52
C ILE A 306 -19.38 5.31 -6.84
N ALA A 307 -18.42 5.42 -7.77
CA ALA A 307 -18.65 5.98 -9.09
C ALA A 307 -17.69 5.35 -10.13
N ASP A 308 -18.23 4.66 -11.13
CA ASP A 308 -17.44 3.92 -12.12
C ASP A 308 -17.31 4.65 -13.47
N ASP A 309 -18.28 5.50 -13.83
CA ASP A 309 -18.19 6.32 -15.04
C ASP A 309 -17.91 7.79 -14.75
N ASP A 310 -17.45 8.53 -15.78
CA ASP A 310 -17.00 9.91 -15.67
C ASP A 310 -18.13 10.87 -15.23
N ALA A 311 -19.36 10.62 -15.66
CA ALA A 311 -20.50 11.49 -15.35
C ALA A 311 -20.99 11.21 -13.91
N VAL A 312 -21.06 9.95 -13.50
CA VAL A 312 -21.40 9.57 -12.12
C VAL A 312 -20.33 10.08 -11.16
N THR A 313 -19.03 9.97 -11.52
CA THR A 313 -17.93 10.49 -10.71
C THR A 313 -18.03 12.00 -10.53
N ALA A 314 -18.27 12.75 -11.61
CA ALA A 314 -18.47 14.19 -11.52
C ALA A 314 -19.65 14.57 -10.61
N ARG A 315 -20.79 13.88 -10.72
CA ARG A 315 -21.97 14.09 -9.84
C ARG A 315 -21.65 13.77 -8.38
N ALA A 316 -20.96 12.66 -8.10
CA ALA A 316 -20.59 12.29 -6.74
C ALA A 316 -19.64 13.33 -6.10
N LEU A 317 -18.66 13.83 -6.86
CA LEU A 317 -17.78 14.91 -6.42
C LEU A 317 -18.58 16.19 -6.12
N LEU A 318 -19.48 16.58 -7.02
CA LEU A 318 -20.33 17.75 -6.84
C LEU A 318 -21.28 17.61 -5.65
N ALA A 319 -21.83 16.41 -5.40
CA ALA A 319 -22.65 16.15 -4.23
C ALA A 319 -21.90 16.44 -2.94
N VAL A 320 -20.67 15.93 -2.80
CA VAL A 320 -19.82 16.19 -1.62
C VAL A 320 -19.44 17.68 -1.49
N LEU A 321 -19.18 18.36 -2.63
CA LEU A 321 -18.82 19.77 -2.64
C LEU A 321 -19.99 20.69 -2.24
N ARG A 322 -21.23 20.32 -2.60
CA ARG A 322 -22.44 21.12 -2.38
C ARG A 322 -23.14 20.85 -1.06
N ASP A 323 -22.94 19.67 -0.50
CA ASP A 323 -23.63 19.21 0.71
C ASP A 323 -22.63 18.96 1.85
N PRO A 324 -22.45 19.95 2.73
CA PRO A 324 -21.58 19.82 3.90
C PRO A 324 -22.04 18.74 4.89
N GLU A 325 -23.34 18.49 4.99
CA GLU A 325 -23.87 17.49 5.92
C GLU A 325 -23.58 16.08 5.42
N LEU A 326 -23.75 15.83 4.12
CA LEU A 326 -23.30 14.60 3.48
C LEU A 326 -21.81 14.37 3.68
N ALA A 327 -21.01 15.40 3.44
CA ALA A 327 -19.57 15.33 3.58
C ALA A 327 -19.13 15.02 5.02
N GLU A 328 -19.77 15.63 6.03
CA GLU A 328 -19.50 15.39 7.44
C GLU A 328 -19.92 13.96 7.85
N ARG A 329 -21.10 13.53 7.43
CA ARG A 329 -21.62 12.18 7.72
C ARG A 329 -20.67 11.12 7.17
N LEU A 330 -20.28 11.21 5.89
CA LEU A 330 -19.33 10.30 5.26
C LEU A 330 -17.98 10.28 6.00
N ALA A 331 -17.44 11.45 6.35
CA ALA A 331 -16.15 11.56 7.03
C ALA A 331 -16.17 10.88 8.41
N ARG A 332 -17.20 11.10 9.21
CA ARG A 332 -17.33 10.51 10.55
C ARG A 332 -17.55 9.01 10.50
N ALA A 333 -18.43 8.53 9.62
CA ALA A 333 -18.68 7.11 9.46
C ALA A 333 -17.43 6.38 8.95
N ALA A 334 -16.72 6.96 7.97
CA ALA A 334 -15.47 6.43 7.46
C ALA A 334 -14.36 6.37 8.53
N ARG A 335 -14.22 7.41 9.35
CA ARG A 335 -13.26 7.43 10.47
C ARG A 335 -13.59 6.33 11.49
N ALA A 336 -14.82 6.21 11.93
CA ALA A 336 -15.26 5.18 12.87
C ALA A 336 -14.99 3.77 12.33
N PHE A 337 -15.21 3.55 11.03
CA PHE A 337 -14.88 2.29 10.36
C PHE A 337 -13.39 1.97 10.43
N VAL A 338 -12.50 2.94 10.12
CA VAL A 338 -11.05 2.74 10.17
C VAL A 338 -10.58 2.49 11.60
N GLU A 339 -11.08 3.22 12.59
CA GLU A 339 -10.78 3.02 14.02
C GLU A 339 -11.13 1.60 14.48
N ALA A 340 -12.31 1.12 14.11
CA ALA A 340 -12.79 -0.18 14.53
C ALA A 340 -12.04 -1.35 13.86
N ARG A 341 -11.49 -1.18 12.63
CA ARG A 341 -11.05 -2.31 11.82
C ARG A 341 -9.63 -2.21 11.29
N HIS A 342 -9.08 -1.00 11.15
CA HIS A 342 -7.82 -0.72 10.47
C HIS A 342 -6.79 0.04 11.32
N GLY A 343 -7.08 0.31 12.60
CA GLY A 343 -6.06 0.77 13.53
C GLY A 343 -5.00 -0.31 13.77
N TRP A 344 -3.73 0.06 13.90
CA TRP A 344 -2.63 -0.89 14.05
C TRP A 344 -2.79 -1.90 15.20
N PRO A 345 -3.36 -1.56 16.38
CA PRO A 345 -3.63 -2.56 17.42
C PRO A 345 -4.57 -3.69 16.96
N MET A 346 -5.56 -3.37 16.11
CA MET A 346 -6.48 -4.38 15.56
C MET A 346 -5.80 -5.21 14.47
N VAL A 347 -5.04 -4.57 13.60
CA VAL A 347 -4.28 -5.24 12.53
C VAL A 347 -3.23 -6.17 13.12
N ALA A 348 -2.53 -5.74 14.17
CA ALA A 348 -1.56 -6.57 14.88
C ALA A 348 -2.20 -7.86 15.43
N ARG A 349 -3.41 -7.78 16.03
CA ARG A 349 -4.14 -8.99 16.49
C ARG A 349 -4.47 -9.95 15.34
N ARG A 350 -4.76 -9.45 14.15
CA ARG A 350 -4.97 -10.31 12.97
C ARG A 350 -3.69 -11.05 12.59
N TYR A 351 -2.54 -10.39 12.62
CA TYR A 351 -1.25 -11.03 12.38
C TYR A 351 -0.90 -12.06 13.48
N ASP A 352 -1.14 -11.74 14.75
CA ASP A 352 -0.98 -12.69 15.85
C ASP A 352 -1.79 -13.98 15.62
N THR A 353 -3.07 -13.83 15.24
CA THR A 353 -3.95 -14.97 14.93
C THR A 353 -3.41 -15.81 13.76
N ILE A 354 -2.91 -15.16 12.70
CA ILE A 354 -2.35 -15.82 11.52
C ILE A 354 -1.09 -16.61 11.93
N TRP A 355 -0.17 -15.99 12.65
CA TRP A 355 1.08 -16.63 13.08
C TRP A 355 0.84 -17.84 14.00
N ARG A 356 -0.10 -17.72 14.97
CA ARG A 356 -0.49 -18.86 15.83
C ARG A 356 -1.09 -20.00 15.03
N ARG A 357 -1.93 -19.70 14.05
CA ARG A 357 -2.53 -20.71 13.17
C ARG A 357 -1.47 -21.45 12.36
N VAL A 358 -0.52 -20.74 11.80
CA VAL A 358 0.55 -21.33 10.97
C VAL A 358 1.49 -22.19 11.82
N GLN A 359 1.84 -21.74 13.04
CA GLN A 359 2.65 -22.53 13.98
C GLN A 359 1.96 -23.85 14.40
N ALA A 360 0.64 -23.83 14.58
CA ALA A 360 -0.12 -24.98 15.02
C ALA A 360 -0.27 -26.10 13.96
N VAL A 361 0.03 -25.82 12.69
CA VAL A 361 0.01 -26.82 11.62
C VAL A 361 1.28 -27.66 11.71
N PRO A 362 1.20 -28.96 11.96
CA PRO A 362 2.40 -29.81 11.99
C PRO A 362 3.14 -29.75 10.65
N THR A 363 4.44 -29.48 10.67
CA THR A 363 5.32 -29.44 9.50
C THR A 363 5.61 -30.83 8.92
N GLY A 364 4.66 -31.73 8.97
CA GLY A 364 4.81 -33.12 8.58
C GLY A 364 3.62 -33.68 7.83
N LEU A 365 3.46 -33.28 6.54
CA LEU A 365 2.73 -34.05 5.51
C LEU A 365 3.14 -33.49 4.13
N SER A 366 4.32 -33.88 3.66
CA SER A 366 4.63 -33.94 2.23
C SER A 366 5.33 -35.27 2.01
N ALA A 367 4.51 -36.25 1.69
CA ALA A 367 4.97 -37.44 0.96
C ALA A 367 4.97 -37.09 -0.55
#